data_bb4f545217635bb107c21ccdcdb8ebd8
#
_entry.id   bb4f545217635bb107c21ccdcdb8ebd8
#
_cell.length_a   1.000
_cell.length_b   1.000
_cell.length_c   1.000
_cell.angle_alpha   90.00
_cell.angle_beta   90.00
_cell.angle_gamma   90.00
#
_symmetry.space_group_name_H-M   'P 1'
#
loop_
_entity.id
_entity.type
_entity.pdbx_description
1 polymer ?
#
loop_
_entity_poly.entity_id
_entity_poly.type
_entity_poly.pdbx_seq_one_letter_code
_entity_poly.pdbx_strand_id
1 'polypeptide(L)'
;MAVTLRSGQPDLPEAIAFDCYDTLFANNHDDWKVAFGDIIEAQKLPLTADEFWTHWRKYEVNFRKVRTDLGRPYDSPPFKSYRQAWTECFQQVFDDLGLDSADSNAAGDRASLHMTDRTVFPETVEALNLLKGRVKLGVFSNADDEGLLPLLASEGLEFDFIASSQSAQVYKPALAAFEYLYAGLETDPKKIWYVGDKLFDDVLGGYRSGATTVWINRNGEEVDREPEPDIEINDLREISEVLRHVGG
;
A
#
# COMPACT_ATOMS: atom_id res chain seq x y z
N MET A 1 23.48 3.39 -9.15
CA MET A 1 23.01 4.05 -7.92
C MET A 1 23.32 3.09 -6.78
N ALA A 2 23.57 3.50 -5.59
CA ALA A 2 24.12 2.63 -4.56
C ALA A 2 22.98 2.10 -3.68
N VAL A 3 22.74 0.80 -3.76
CA VAL A 3 21.93 0.08 -2.76
C VAL A 3 22.56 0.31 -1.38
N THR A 4 21.75 0.69 -0.41
CA THR A 4 22.24 0.88 0.97
C THR A 4 21.76 -0.30 1.82
N LEU A 5 22.73 -1.07 2.37
CA LEU A 5 22.47 -2.07 3.41
C LEU A 5 22.71 -1.41 4.78
N ARG A 6 21.67 -1.31 5.60
CA ARG A 6 21.73 -0.59 6.89
C ARG A 6 21.96 -1.51 8.08
N SER A 7 21.44 -2.73 8.04
CA SER A 7 21.51 -3.70 9.16
C SER A 7 22.51 -4.85 8.95
N GLY A 8 23.43 -4.73 7.98
CA GLY A 8 24.36 -5.79 7.61
C GLY A 8 23.89 -6.59 6.40
N GLN A 9 24.50 -7.76 6.15
CA GLN A 9 24.11 -8.61 5.02
C GLN A 9 22.90 -9.46 5.40
N PRO A 10 21.72 -9.26 4.75
CA PRO A 10 20.54 -10.05 5.04
C PRO A 10 20.67 -11.49 4.50
N ASP A 11 19.90 -12.42 5.05
CA ASP A 11 19.76 -13.76 4.49
C ASP A 11 19.05 -13.70 3.12
N LEU A 12 19.37 -14.66 2.23
CA LEU A 12 18.63 -14.82 0.97
C LEU A 12 17.17 -15.17 1.23
N PRO A 13 16.23 -14.49 0.56
CA PRO A 13 14.81 -14.76 0.74
C PRO A 13 14.35 -16.00 -0.02
N GLU A 14 13.36 -16.70 0.53
CA GLU A 14 12.56 -17.70 -0.17
C GLU A 14 11.32 -17.08 -0.82
N ALA A 15 10.86 -15.91 -0.27
CA ALA A 15 9.78 -15.12 -0.83
C ALA A 15 10.09 -13.62 -0.75
N ILE A 16 9.57 -12.87 -1.71
CA ILE A 16 9.56 -11.41 -1.70
C ILE A 16 8.12 -10.94 -1.82
N ALA A 17 7.67 -10.16 -0.85
CA ALA A 17 6.33 -9.59 -0.85
C ALA A 17 6.40 -8.08 -1.01
N PHE A 18 5.42 -7.52 -1.70
CA PHE A 18 5.36 -6.12 -2.08
C PHE A 18 4.09 -5.46 -1.52
N ASP A 19 4.21 -4.21 -1.08
CA ASP A 19 3.07 -3.30 -1.12
C ASP A 19 2.71 -3.01 -2.58
N CYS A 20 1.53 -2.42 -2.83
CA CYS A 20 1.04 -2.15 -4.18
C CYS A 20 1.17 -0.66 -4.57
N TYR A 21 0.42 0.21 -3.86
CA TYR A 21 0.31 1.63 -4.23
C TYR A 21 1.55 2.42 -3.76
N ASP A 22 2.13 3.21 -4.65
CA ASP A 22 3.43 3.90 -4.51
C ASP A 22 4.65 2.95 -4.47
N THR A 23 4.42 1.62 -4.51
CA THR A 23 5.46 0.59 -4.64
C THR A 23 5.51 0.00 -6.05
N LEU A 24 4.43 -0.61 -6.52
CA LEU A 24 4.29 -1.19 -7.87
C LEU A 24 3.57 -0.24 -8.84
N PHE A 25 2.59 0.51 -8.34
CA PHE A 25 1.78 1.46 -9.09
C PHE A 25 1.84 2.84 -8.43
N ALA A 26 1.89 3.88 -9.24
CA ALA A 26 1.80 5.25 -8.76
C ALA A 26 0.42 5.52 -8.14
N ASN A 27 0.37 6.34 -7.09
CA ASN A 27 -0.87 6.75 -6.44
C ASN A 27 -0.71 8.19 -5.91
N ASN A 28 -0.54 9.10 -6.84
CA ASN A 28 -0.23 10.49 -6.55
C ASN A 28 -1.48 11.37 -6.41
N HIS A 29 -1.29 12.63 -6.03
CA HIS A 29 -2.36 13.59 -5.86
C HIS A 29 -3.16 13.86 -7.15
N ASP A 30 -2.51 13.83 -8.31
CA ASP A 30 -3.18 14.10 -9.59
C ASP A 30 -4.15 12.97 -9.96
N ASP A 31 -3.83 11.71 -9.62
CA ASP A 31 -4.76 10.57 -9.78
C ASP A 31 -6.04 10.79 -8.94
N TRP A 32 -5.88 11.29 -7.72
CA TRP A 32 -7.02 11.63 -6.86
C TRP A 32 -7.83 12.81 -7.36
N LYS A 33 -7.21 13.81 -8.00
CA LYS A 33 -7.93 14.92 -8.62
C LYS A 33 -8.89 14.46 -9.73
N VAL A 34 -8.50 13.43 -10.49
CA VAL A 34 -9.38 12.83 -11.49
C VAL A 34 -10.61 12.23 -10.81
N ALA A 35 -10.42 11.41 -9.77
CA ALA A 35 -11.51 10.81 -9.01
C ALA A 35 -12.47 11.86 -8.42
N PHE A 36 -11.92 12.92 -7.84
CA PHE A 36 -12.73 14.01 -7.28
C PHE A 36 -13.43 14.83 -8.36
N GLY A 37 -12.77 15.07 -9.50
CA GLY A 37 -13.38 15.71 -10.66
C GLY A 37 -14.63 14.98 -11.13
N ASP A 38 -14.55 13.67 -11.24
CA ASP A 38 -15.67 12.83 -11.63
C ASP A 38 -16.83 12.85 -10.61
N ILE A 39 -16.52 12.85 -9.31
CA ILE A 39 -17.54 12.96 -8.25
C ILE A 39 -18.23 14.32 -8.31
N ILE A 40 -17.45 15.39 -8.49
CA ILE A 40 -17.94 16.77 -8.58
C ILE A 40 -18.87 16.93 -9.78
N GLU A 41 -18.46 16.43 -10.96
CA GLU A 41 -19.26 16.50 -12.18
C GLU A 41 -20.56 15.72 -12.05
N ALA A 42 -20.47 14.46 -11.58
CA ALA A 42 -21.62 13.57 -11.44
C ALA A 42 -22.69 14.13 -10.48
N GLN A 43 -22.27 14.79 -9.40
CA GLN A 43 -23.14 15.29 -8.36
C GLN A 43 -23.35 16.83 -8.43
N LYS A 44 -22.72 17.50 -9.39
CA LYS A 44 -22.78 18.95 -9.59
C LYS A 44 -22.40 19.76 -8.32
N LEU A 45 -21.33 19.32 -7.67
CA LEU A 45 -20.86 19.95 -6.44
C LEU A 45 -20.19 21.29 -6.74
N PRO A 46 -20.40 22.33 -5.89
CA PRO A 46 -19.83 23.67 -6.08
C PRO A 46 -18.38 23.74 -5.54
N LEU A 47 -17.51 22.81 -5.94
CA LEU A 47 -16.14 22.66 -5.46
C LEU A 47 -15.19 22.43 -6.64
N THR A 48 -13.93 22.80 -6.47
CA THR A 48 -12.82 22.31 -7.29
C THR A 48 -12.29 20.99 -6.72
N ALA A 49 -11.59 20.22 -7.54
CA ALA A 49 -10.97 18.96 -7.09
C ALA A 49 -9.93 19.18 -5.97
N ASP A 50 -9.18 20.28 -6.00
CA ASP A 50 -8.20 20.63 -4.96
C ASP A 50 -8.87 21.02 -3.63
N GLU A 51 -9.97 21.75 -3.67
CA GLU A 51 -10.76 22.07 -2.46
C GLU A 51 -11.35 20.77 -1.88
N PHE A 52 -11.93 19.91 -2.74
CA PHE A 52 -12.51 18.65 -2.29
C PHE A 52 -11.46 17.73 -1.67
N TRP A 53 -10.28 17.59 -2.32
CA TRP A 53 -9.14 16.89 -1.73
C TRP A 53 -8.76 17.42 -0.36
N THR A 54 -8.65 18.73 -0.22
CA THR A 54 -8.24 19.37 1.04
C THR A 54 -9.22 19.06 2.18
N HIS A 55 -10.53 19.15 1.92
CA HIS A 55 -11.56 18.81 2.90
C HIS A 55 -11.56 17.31 3.24
N TRP A 56 -11.56 16.45 2.22
CA TRP A 56 -11.60 15.00 2.39
C TRP A 56 -10.35 14.46 3.12
N ARG A 57 -9.17 14.95 2.75
CA ARG A 57 -7.89 14.49 3.31
C ARG A 57 -7.82 14.66 4.82
N LYS A 58 -8.46 15.67 5.38
CA LYS A 58 -8.58 15.91 6.82
C LYS A 58 -9.19 14.69 7.54
N TYR A 59 -10.25 14.13 6.99
CA TYR A 59 -10.96 12.98 7.56
C TYR A 59 -10.25 11.66 7.26
N GLU A 60 -9.74 11.52 6.07
CA GLU A 60 -9.01 10.32 5.64
C GLU A 60 -7.73 10.10 6.47
N VAL A 61 -6.97 11.16 6.77
CA VAL A 61 -5.82 11.08 7.68
C VAL A 61 -6.23 10.64 9.08
N ASN A 62 -7.37 11.12 9.58
CA ASN A 62 -7.88 10.70 10.89
C ASN A 62 -8.26 9.20 10.89
N PHE A 63 -8.92 8.71 9.83
CA PHE A 63 -9.19 7.29 9.67
C PHE A 63 -7.89 6.47 9.71
N ARG A 64 -6.86 6.87 8.95
CA ARG A 64 -5.56 6.16 8.95
C ARG A 64 -4.90 6.11 10.33
N LYS A 65 -5.04 7.14 11.14
CA LYS A 65 -4.47 7.19 12.49
C LYS A 65 -5.12 6.22 13.47
N VAL A 66 -6.41 5.91 13.27
CA VAL A 66 -7.18 5.10 14.21
C VAL A 66 -7.51 3.69 13.71
N ARG A 67 -7.20 3.37 12.45
CA ARG A 67 -7.50 2.06 11.85
C ARG A 67 -6.67 0.91 12.42
N THR A 68 -5.58 1.22 13.13
CA THR A 68 -4.66 0.24 13.71
C THR A 68 -4.24 0.70 15.09
N ASP A 69 -4.20 -0.22 16.05
CA ASP A 69 -3.67 -0.01 17.40
C ASP A 69 -2.41 -0.86 17.60
N LEU A 70 -1.24 -0.24 17.61
CA LEU A 70 0.05 -0.92 17.77
C LEU A 70 0.23 -1.51 19.19
N GLY A 71 -0.52 -1.02 20.18
CA GLY A 71 -0.54 -1.56 21.53
C GLY A 71 -1.33 -2.88 21.62
N ARG A 72 -2.15 -3.18 20.62
CA ARG A 72 -2.98 -4.38 20.50
C ARG A 72 -2.73 -5.08 19.16
N PRO A 73 -1.57 -5.70 18.97
CA PRO A 73 -1.10 -6.18 17.66
C PRO A 73 -2.00 -7.25 17.03
N TYR A 74 -2.82 -7.95 17.82
CA TYR A 74 -3.76 -9.00 17.38
C TYR A 74 -5.24 -8.63 17.59
N ASP A 75 -5.51 -7.51 18.26
CA ASP A 75 -6.86 -7.02 18.55
C ASP A 75 -6.97 -5.57 18.05
N SER A 76 -6.82 -5.41 16.74
CA SER A 76 -7.01 -4.13 16.04
C SER A 76 -8.44 -3.63 16.22
N PRO A 77 -8.69 -2.32 16.04
CA PRO A 77 -10.05 -1.80 15.93
C PRO A 77 -10.85 -2.61 14.91
N PRO A 78 -12.20 -2.69 15.04
CA PRO A 78 -13.03 -3.39 14.06
C PRO A 78 -12.70 -2.96 12.64
N PHE A 79 -12.50 -3.93 11.76
CA PHE A 79 -12.15 -3.64 10.37
C PHE A 79 -13.28 -2.89 9.69
N LYS A 80 -12.89 -1.94 8.85
CA LYS A 80 -13.74 -1.16 7.96
C LYS A 80 -13.05 -1.10 6.62
N SER A 81 -13.73 -1.42 5.51
CA SER A 81 -13.12 -1.30 4.18
C SER A 81 -12.80 0.17 3.85
N TYR A 82 -11.91 0.39 2.90
CA TYR A 82 -11.64 1.75 2.42
C TYR A 82 -12.88 2.39 1.82
N ARG A 83 -13.67 1.64 1.06
CA ARG A 83 -14.95 2.13 0.52
C ARG A 83 -15.86 2.64 1.64
N GLN A 84 -16.01 1.88 2.74
CA GLN A 84 -16.80 2.31 3.89
C GLN A 84 -16.21 3.55 4.56
N ALA A 85 -14.90 3.54 4.81
CA ALA A 85 -14.20 4.66 5.43
C ALA A 85 -14.28 5.93 4.59
N TRP A 86 -14.10 5.82 3.28
CA TRP A 86 -14.19 6.96 2.37
C TRP A 86 -15.60 7.49 2.23
N THR A 87 -16.62 6.60 2.20
CA THR A 87 -18.04 7.02 2.27
C THR A 87 -18.29 7.89 3.50
N GLU A 88 -17.79 7.46 4.67
CA GLU A 88 -17.93 8.27 5.90
C GLU A 88 -17.14 9.59 5.82
N CYS A 89 -15.95 9.60 5.23
CA CYS A 89 -15.18 10.82 5.01
C CYS A 89 -15.93 11.79 4.07
N PHE A 90 -16.54 11.30 3.00
CA PHE A 90 -17.36 12.13 2.10
C PHE A 90 -18.60 12.68 2.82
N GLN A 91 -19.27 11.86 3.62
CA GLN A 91 -20.40 12.33 4.41
C GLN A 91 -20.00 13.49 5.32
N GLN A 92 -18.88 13.39 6.03
CA GLN A 92 -18.39 14.47 6.89
C GLN A 92 -18.06 15.74 6.11
N VAL A 93 -17.48 15.60 4.90
CA VAL A 93 -17.23 16.76 4.01
C VAL A 93 -18.53 17.39 3.59
N PHE A 94 -19.52 16.61 3.20
CA PHE A 94 -20.83 17.12 2.75
C PHE A 94 -21.57 17.82 3.89
N ASP A 95 -21.54 17.25 5.10
CA ASP A 95 -22.12 17.86 6.29
C ASP A 95 -21.44 19.20 6.64
N ASP A 96 -20.09 19.23 6.64
CA ASP A 96 -19.31 20.46 6.94
C ASP A 96 -19.59 21.60 5.95
N LEU A 97 -19.89 21.25 4.70
CA LEU A 97 -20.12 22.21 3.60
C LEU A 97 -21.60 22.50 3.34
N GLY A 98 -22.51 21.86 4.09
CA GLY A 98 -23.96 22.02 3.90
C GLY A 98 -24.45 21.49 2.54
N LEU A 99 -23.86 20.42 2.03
CA LEU A 99 -24.20 19.80 0.74
C LEU A 99 -25.24 18.68 0.94
N ASP A 100 -26.41 19.03 1.49
CA ASP A 100 -27.43 18.07 1.93
C ASP A 100 -27.95 17.13 0.83
N SER A 101 -27.83 17.49 -0.44
CA SER A 101 -28.26 16.69 -1.59
C SER A 101 -27.18 15.77 -2.15
N ALA A 102 -25.94 15.86 -1.62
CA ALA A 102 -24.85 15.04 -2.10
C ALA A 102 -24.94 13.61 -1.55
N ASP A 103 -24.56 12.63 -2.39
CA ASP A 103 -24.58 11.21 -2.07
C ASP A 103 -23.17 10.70 -1.73
N SER A 104 -22.92 10.50 -0.44
CA SER A 104 -21.64 10.01 0.06
C SER A 104 -21.34 8.55 -0.35
N ASN A 105 -22.38 7.72 -0.54
CA ASN A 105 -22.19 6.34 -1.01
C ASN A 105 -21.72 6.34 -2.48
N ALA A 106 -22.39 7.12 -3.34
CA ALA A 106 -21.98 7.26 -4.72
C ALA A 106 -20.54 7.85 -4.84
N ALA A 107 -20.16 8.76 -3.94
CA ALA A 107 -18.80 9.30 -3.89
C ALA A 107 -17.79 8.23 -3.44
N GLY A 108 -18.10 7.44 -2.42
CA GLY A 108 -17.26 6.33 -1.95
C GLY A 108 -17.09 5.24 -3.02
N ASP A 109 -18.14 4.87 -3.71
CA ASP A 109 -18.12 3.92 -4.83
C ASP A 109 -17.24 4.41 -5.96
N ARG A 110 -17.36 5.70 -6.32
CA ARG A 110 -16.56 6.28 -7.40
C ARG A 110 -15.08 6.34 -7.03
N ALA A 111 -14.76 6.76 -5.80
CA ALA A 111 -13.39 6.78 -5.30
C ALA A 111 -12.76 5.38 -5.27
N SER A 112 -13.50 4.35 -4.83
CA SER A 112 -13.04 2.96 -4.84
C SER A 112 -12.79 2.46 -6.26
N LEU A 113 -13.66 2.78 -7.20
CA LEU A 113 -13.50 2.40 -8.61
C LEU A 113 -12.22 2.99 -9.21
N HIS A 114 -11.90 4.24 -8.88
CA HIS A 114 -10.66 4.88 -9.36
C HIS A 114 -9.38 4.20 -8.86
N MET A 115 -9.45 3.35 -7.84
CA MET A 115 -8.27 2.58 -7.39
C MET A 115 -7.88 1.46 -8.36
N THR A 116 -8.74 1.11 -9.31
CA THR A 116 -8.44 0.17 -10.41
C THR A 116 -7.65 0.80 -11.56
N ASP A 117 -7.53 2.13 -11.57
CA ASP A 117 -6.89 2.89 -12.65
C ASP A 117 -5.69 3.68 -12.09
N ARG A 118 -4.57 3.00 -12.00
CA ARG A 118 -3.29 3.57 -11.57
C ARG A 118 -2.19 3.16 -12.53
N THR A 119 -1.28 4.08 -12.80
CA THR A 119 -0.16 3.83 -13.70
C THR A 119 0.87 2.94 -13.01
N VAL A 120 1.20 1.80 -13.63
CA VAL A 120 2.31 0.95 -13.20
C VAL A 120 3.64 1.69 -13.33
N PHE A 121 4.55 1.54 -12.36
CA PHE A 121 5.89 2.10 -12.51
C PHE A 121 6.63 1.39 -13.65
N PRO A 122 7.38 2.11 -14.49
CA PRO A 122 8.00 1.55 -15.70
C PRO A 122 8.87 0.32 -15.46
N GLU A 123 9.51 0.25 -14.31
CA GLU A 123 10.40 -0.85 -13.94
C GLU A 123 9.69 -2.06 -13.31
N THR A 124 8.43 -1.94 -12.90
CA THR A 124 7.72 -2.98 -12.13
C THR A 124 7.69 -4.33 -12.84
N VAL A 125 7.25 -4.33 -14.10
CA VAL A 125 7.12 -5.57 -14.89
C VAL A 125 8.49 -6.25 -15.07
N GLU A 126 9.52 -5.47 -15.39
CA GLU A 126 10.89 -5.97 -15.52
C GLU A 126 11.41 -6.55 -14.20
N ALA A 127 11.24 -5.81 -13.11
CA ALA A 127 11.70 -6.23 -11.79
C ALA A 127 11.06 -7.54 -11.35
N LEU A 128 9.74 -7.69 -11.48
CA LEU A 128 9.03 -8.91 -11.13
C LEU A 128 9.45 -10.09 -12.02
N ASN A 129 9.66 -9.86 -13.31
CA ASN A 129 10.15 -10.89 -14.23
C ASN A 129 11.57 -11.39 -13.88
N LEU A 130 12.44 -10.51 -13.37
CA LEU A 130 13.77 -10.89 -12.90
C LEU A 130 13.74 -11.79 -11.65
N LEU A 131 12.65 -11.75 -10.89
CA LEU A 131 12.45 -12.51 -9.65
C LEU A 131 11.64 -13.79 -9.86
N LYS A 132 10.79 -13.82 -10.89
CA LYS A 132 9.88 -14.93 -11.19
C LYS A 132 10.63 -16.27 -11.32
N GLY A 133 10.15 -17.28 -10.59
CA GLY A 133 10.75 -18.62 -10.58
C GLY A 133 12.06 -18.76 -9.77
N ARG A 134 12.55 -17.66 -9.18
CA ARG A 134 13.72 -17.67 -8.28
C ARG A 134 13.30 -17.65 -6.81
N VAL A 135 12.24 -16.92 -6.50
CA VAL A 135 11.61 -16.80 -5.19
C VAL A 135 10.09 -16.77 -5.37
N LYS A 136 9.33 -17.05 -4.32
CA LYS A 136 7.89 -16.80 -4.32
C LYS A 136 7.63 -15.29 -4.33
N LEU A 137 6.59 -14.85 -5.03
CA LEU A 137 6.18 -13.45 -5.09
C LEU A 137 4.84 -13.27 -4.40
N GLY A 138 4.75 -12.30 -3.50
CA GLY A 138 3.51 -11.96 -2.81
C GLY A 138 3.16 -10.47 -2.92
N VAL A 139 1.89 -10.15 -2.69
CA VAL A 139 1.41 -8.78 -2.51
C VAL A 139 0.59 -8.70 -1.22
N PHE A 140 0.82 -7.68 -0.43
CA PHE A 140 -0.09 -7.25 0.61
C PHE A 140 -0.26 -5.73 0.57
N SER A 141 -1.46 -5.27 0.23
CA SER A 141 -1.77 -3.85 0.21
C SER A 141 -2.85 -3.47 1.23
N ASN A 142 -2.68 -2.31 1.85
CA ASN A 142 -3.78 -1.66 2.56
C ASN A 142 -4.79 -1.13 1.54
N ALA A 143 -5.70 -2.00 1.08
CA ALA A 143 -6.65 -1.76 -0.01
C ALA A 143 -7.89 -2.61 0.15
N ASP A 144 -8.91 -2.31 -0.66
CA ASP A 144 -10.06 -3.20 -0.89
C ASP A 144 -9.79 -4.07 -2.13
N ASP A 145 -10.28 -5.32 -2.11
CA ASP A 145 -10.06 -6.31 -3.18
C ASP A 145 -10.60 -5.84 -4.53
N GLU A 146 -11.72 -5.12 -4.52
CA GLU A 146 -12.35 -4.58 -5.74
C GLU A 146 -11.48 -3.53 -6.47
N GLY A 147 -10.56 -2.88 -5.77
CA GLY A 147 -9.55 -1.99 -6.35
C GLY A 147 -8.28 -2.74 -6.74
N LEU A 148 -7.75 -3.54 -5.82
CA LEU A 148 -6.44 -4.18 -5.94
C LEU A 148 -6.39 -5.27 -7.01
N LEU A 149 -7.34 -6.21 -7.02
CA LEU A 149 -7.28 -7.38 -7.89
C LEU A 149 -7.38 -7.01 -9.39
N PRO A 150 -8.33 -6.14 -9.81
CA PRO A 150 -8.37 -5.70 -11.21
C PRO A 150 -7.12 -4.91 -11.61
N LEU A 151 -6.57 -4.08 -10.70
CA LEU A 151 -5.35 -3.30 -10.96
C LEU A 151 -4.16 -4.21 -11.26
N LEU A 152 -3.91 -5.23 -10.44
CA LEU A 152 -2.83 -6.19 -10.68
C LEU A 152 -3.04 -6.97 -11.98
N ALA A 153 -4.29 -7.36 -12.26
CA ALA A 153 -4.65 -8.12 -13.46
C ALA A 153 -4.50 -7.30 -14.75
N SER A 154 -4.72 -5.98 -14.72
CA SER A 154 -4.63 -5.11 -15.91
C SER A 154 -3.24 -5.11 -16.54
N GLU A 155 -2.19 -5.28 -15.72
CA GLU A 155 -0.80 -5.35 -16.16
C GLU A 155 -0.28 -6.79 -16.30
N GLY A 156 -1.15 -7.80 -16.12
CA GLY A 156 -0.78 -9.21 -16.19
C GLY A 156 0.24 -9.62 -15.12
N LEU A 157 0.25 -8.94 -13.97
CA LEU A 157 1.16 -9.27 -12.88
C LEU A 157 0.70 -10.54 -12.17
N GLU A 158 1.61 -11.49 -12.03
CA GLU A 158 1.34 -12.78 -11.40
C GLU A 158 2.09 -12.90 -10.08
N PHE A 159 1.39 -13.34 -9.04
CA PHE A 159 1.92 -13.56 -7.70
C PHE A 159 1.49 -14.94 -7.19
N ASP A 160 2.33 -15.56 -6.34
CA ASP A 160 2.01 -16.81 -5.66
C ASP A 160 0.93 -16.58 -4.59
N PHE A 161 0.86 -15.39 -4.00
CA PHE A 161 -0.18 -15.00 -3.06
C PHE A 161 -0.48 -13.50 -3.14
N ILE A 162 -1.77 -13.15 -3.19
CA ILE A 162 -2.26 -11.77 -3.16
C ILE A 162 -3.17 -11.61 -1.94
N ALA A 163 -2.88 -10.60 -1.13
CA ALA A 163 -3.67 -10.22 0.03
C ALA A 163 -3.93 -8.71 0.04
N SER A 164 -5.06 -8.35 0.62
CA SER A 164 -5.42 -6.98 0.93
C SER A 164 -5.79 -6.85 2.41
N SER A 165 -5.87 -5.61 2.90
CA SER A 165 -6.45 -5.37 4.23
C SER A 165 -7.90 -5.86 4.31
N GLN A 166 -8.65 -5.86 3.20
CA GLN A 166 -10.02 -6.38 3.17
C GLN A 166 -10.06 -7.90 3.29
N SER A 167 -9.25 -8.65 2.54
CA SER A 167 -9.21 -10.11 2.64
C SER A 167 -8.68 -10.58 4.01
N ALA A 168 -7.70 -9.87 4.57
CA ALA A 168 -7.14 -10.15 5.90
C ALA A 168 -7.98 -9.60 7.06
N GLN A 169 -8.95 -8.71 6.82
CA GLN A 169 -9.75 -7.98 7.82
C GLN A 169 -8.90 -7.21 8.85
N VAL A 170 -7.72 -6.75 8.43
CA VAL A 170 -6.76 -6.02 9.25
C VAL A 170 -5.81 -5.20 8.38
N TYR A 171 -5.34 -4.06 8.91
CA TYR A 171 -4.42 -3.15 8.21
C TYR A 171 -2.98 -3.35 8.65
N LYS A 172 -2.03 -3.19 7.72
CA LYS A 172 -0.63 -2.89 8.08
C LYS A 172 -0.60 -1.59 8.91
N PRO A 173 0.28 -1.48 9.90
CA PRO A 173 1.37 -2.36 10.31
C PRO A 173 1.02 -3.37 11.42
N ALA A 174 -0.24 -3.78 11.59
CA ALA A 174 -0.61 -4.81 12.56
C ALA A 174 0.07 -6.15 12.23
N LEU A 175 0.55 -6.88 13.24
CA LEU A 175 1.23 -8.17 13.05
C LEU A 175 0.35 -9.18 12.31
N ALA A 176 -0.95 -9.24 12.65
CA ALA A 176 -1.89 -10.15 12.01
C ALA A 176 -1.98 -9.97 10.48
N ALA A 177 -1.74 -8.76 9.94
CA ALA A 177 -1.70 -8.51 8.50
C ALA A 177 -0.52 -9.26 7.84
N PHE A 178 0.65 -9.18 8.46
CA PHE A 178 1.85 -9.86 7.96
C PHE A 178 1.78 -11.37 8.16
N GLU A 179 1.26 -11.84 9.29
CA GLU A 179 1.03 -13.28 9.54
C GLU A 179 0.07 -13.87 8.50
N TYR A 180 -0.99 -13.15 8.10
CA TYR A 180 -1.89 -13.56 7.03
C TYR A 180 -1.15 -13.73 5.69
N LEU A 181 -0.30 -12.76 5.33
CA LEU A 181 0.55 -12.83 4.14
C LEU A 181 1.50 -14.01 4.18
N TYR A 182 2.21 -14.20 5.31
CA TYR A 182 3.21 -15.26 5.45
C TYR A 182 2.61 -16.65 5.44
N ALA A 183 1.43 -16.82 6.02
CA ALA A 183 0.68 -18.06 5.94
C ALA A 183 0.26 -18.38 4.50
N GLY A 184 -0.19 -17.38 3.73
CA GLY A 184 -0.53 -17.56 2.32
C GLY A 184 0.67 -17.88 1.43
N LEU A 185 1.84 -17.33 1.74
CA LEU A 185 3.10 -17.65 1.07
C LEU A 185 3.73 -18.98 1.55
N GLU A 186 3.24 -19.55 2.64
CA GLU A 186 3.81 -20.75 3.27
C GLU A 186 5.34 -20.62 3.47
N THR A 187 5.76 -19.48 4.04
CA THR A 187 7.18 -19.12 4.18
C THR A 187 7.46 -18.54 5.56
N ASP A 188 8.60 -18.93 6.15
CA ASP A 188 9.06 -18.37 7.43
C ASP A 188 9.31 -16.86 7.30
N PRO A 189 8.82 -16.02 8.22
CA PRO A 189 9.06 -14.57 8.20
C PRO A 189 10.51 -14.18 7.95
N LYS A 190 11.47 -14.87 8.57
CA LYS A 190 12.92 -14.62 8.42
C LYS A 190 13.46 -14.86 7.00
N LYS A 191 12.68 -15.56 6.18
CA LYS A 191 12.99 -15.85 4.78
C LYS A 191 12.17 -15.00 3.81
N ILE A 192 11.52 -13.95 4.32
CA ILE A 192 10.73 -13.03 3.51
C ILE A 192 11.41 -11.67 3.50
N TRP A 193 11.55 -11.09 2.30
CA TRP A 193 11.80 -9.67 2.15
C TRP A 193 10.47 -8.97 1.89
N TYR A 194 10.16 -7.96 2.68
CA TYR A 194 8.96 -7.14 2.49
C TYR A 194 9.35 -5.79 1.92
N VAL A 195 8.84 -5.48 0.73
CA VAL A 195 9.16 -4.28 -0.06
C VAL A 195 7.98 -3.31 0.00
N GLY A 196 8.22 -2.07 0.44
CA GLY A 196 7.19 -1.04 0.46
C GLY A 196 7.76 0.37 0.57
N ASP A 197 6.91 1.37 0.35
CA ASP A 197 7.30 2.77 0.32
C ASP A 197 7.05 3.52 1.64
N LYS A 198 6.24 2.96 2.56
CA LYS A 198 5.88 3.63 3.81
C LYS A 198 6.69 3.11 4.99
N LEU A 199 7.47 4.00 5.63
CA LEU A 199 8.22 3.66 6.85
C LEU A 199 7.30 3.15 7.97
N PHE A 200 6.05 3.65 8.08
CA PHE A 200 5.13 3.21 9.12
C PHE A 200 4.41 1.90 8.78
N ASP A 201 3.76 1.82 7.63
CA ASP A 201 2.94 0.66 7.29
C ASP A 201 3.80 -0.56 6.91
N ASP A 202 4.89 -0.35 6.16
CA ASP A 202 5.69 -1.41 5.54
C ASP A 202 6.96 -1.74 6.34
N VAL A 203 7.81 -0.74 6.59
CA VAL A 203 9.09 -0.98 7.28
C VAL A 203 8.86 -1.36 8.74
N LEU A 204 8.09 -0.58 9.50
CA LEU A 204 7.78 -0.91 10.89
C LEU A 204 7.01 -2.24 11.00
N GLY A 205 6.03 -2.47 10.11
CA GLY A 205 5.24 -3.69 10.11
C GLY A 205 6.08 -4.92 9.77
N GLY A 206 6.86 -4.87 8.70
CA GLY A 206 7.79 -5.93 8.28
C GLY A 206 8.82 -6.26 9.36
N TYR A 207 9.45 -5.24 9.93
CA TYR A 207 10.42 -5.42 11.03
C TYR A 207 9.79 -6.12 12.24
N ARG A 208 8.62 -5.64 12.71
CA ARG A 208 7.93 -6.23 13.88
C ARG A 208 7.48 -7.66 13.64
N SER A 209 7.21 -8.03 12.40
CA SER A 209 6.80 -9.38 12.00
C SER A 209 7.97 -10.31 11.71
N GLY A 210 9.20 -9.81 11.74
CA GLY A 210 10.43 -10.59 11.57
C GLY A 210 10.90 -10.77 10.14
N ALA A 211 10.33 -10.04 9.17
CA ALA A 211 10.82 -10.01 7.80
C ALA A 211 12.00 -9.06 7.65
N THR A 212 12.83 -9.28 6.63
CA THR A 212 13.79 -8.29 6.16
C THR A 212 13.03 -7.18 5.42
N THR A 213 13.26 -5.94 5.80
CA THR A 213 12.54 -4.80 5.25
C THR A 213 13.32 -4.14 4.12
N VAL A 214 12.65 -3.93 2.99
CA VAL A 214 13.20 -3.23 1.83
C VAL A 214 12.37 -1.97 1.60
N TRP A 215 12.96 -0.82 1.87
CA TRP A 215 12.29 0.46 1.64
C TRP A 215 12.58 0.97 0.23
N ILE A 216 11.53 1.11 -0.57
CA ILE A 216 11.66 1.78 -1.87
C ILE A 216 11.48 3.28 -1.70
N ASN A 217 12.59 3.99 -1.74
CA ASN A 217 12.69 5.43 -1.51
C ASN A 217 12.90 6.18 -2.82
N ARG A 218 11.85 6.29 -3.63
CA ARG A 218 11.90 6.95 -4.95
C ARG A 218 12.21 8.44 -4.89
N ASN A 219 11.85 9.08 -3.78
CA ASN A 219 11.91 10.53 -3.64
C ASN A 219 13.15 11.01 -2.87
N GLY A 220 13.99 10.09 -2.34
CA GLY A 220 15.14 10.44 -1.52
C GLY A 220 14.73 11.06 -0.18
N GLU A 221 13.68 10.54 0.43
CA GLU A 221 13.21 10.96 1.75
C GLU A 221 14.19 10.52 2.83
N GLU A 222 14.26 11.29 3.92
CA GLU A 222 15.05 10.90 5.09
C GLU A 222 14.27 9.90 5.95
N VAL A 223 15.00 8.98 6.60
CA VAL A 223 14.39 8.08 7.59
C VAL A 223 14.02 8.90 8.83
N ASP A 224 12.72 9.05 9.08
CA ASP A 224 12.17 9.91 10.14
C ASP A 224 11.78 9.14 11.41
N ARG A 225 11.98 7.82 11.43
CA ARG A 225 11.55 6.94 12.53
C ARG A 225 12.35 5.64 12.61
N GLU A 226 12.30 5.03 13.79
CA GLU A 226 12.74 3.65 14.01
C GLU A 226 11.59 2.64 13.78
N PRO A 227 11.90 1.42 13.32
CA PRO A 227 13.23 0.97 12.92
C PRO A 227 13.65 1.54 11.56
N GLU A 228 14.95 1.69 11.34
CA GLU A 228 15.46 1.93 9.99
C GLU A 228 15.22 0.68 9.11
N PRO A 229 15.02 0.84 7.79
CA PRO A 229 14.91 -0.30 6.88
C PRO A 229 16.24 -1.07 6.81
N ASP A 230 16.17 -2.39 6.63
CA ASP A 230 17.37 -3.22 6.42
C ASP A 230 18.06 -2.89 5.10
N ILE A 231 17.26 -2.65 4.06
CA ILE A 231 17.70 -2.34 2.70
C ILE A 231 16.95 -1.11 2.21
N GLU A 232 17.67 -0.18 1.59
CA GLU A 232 17.06 0.95 0.88
C GLU A 232 17.40 0.87 -0.61
N ILE A 233 16.36 1.01 -1.45
CA ILE A 233 16.44 1.03 -2.91
C ILE A 233 15.67 2.23 -3.45
N ASN A 234 15.99 2.65 -4.68
CA ASN A 234 15.26 3.71 -5.38
C ASN A 234 14.48 3.19 -6.60
N ASP A 235 14.77 1.96 -7.02
CA ASP A 235 14.21 1.30 -8.19
C ASP A 235 14.04 -0.19 -7.88
N LEU A 236 12.90 -0.79 -8.25
CA LEU A 236 12.61 -2.19 -7.95
C LEU A 236 13.61 -3.17 -8.58
N ARG A 237 14.25 -2.82 -9.69
CA ARG A 237 15.28 -3.65 -10.34
C ARG A 237 16.51 -3.86 -9.46
N GLU A 238 16.78 -2.93 -8.54
CA GLU A 238 17.88 -3.02 -7.59
C GLU A 238 17.74 -4.24 -6.66
N ILE A 239 16.52 -4.77 -6.44
CA ILE A 239 16.29 -6.01 -5.67
C ILE A 239 17.09 -7.17 -6.27
N SER A 240 17.10 -7.31 -7.60
CA SER A 240 17.86 -8.36 -8.28
C SER A 240 19.37 -8.19 -8.14
N GLU A 241 19.84 -6.96 -7.97
CA GLU A 241 21.26 -6.65 -7.71
C GLU A 241 21.63 -7.00 -6.27
N VAL A 242 20.76 -6.66 -5.30
CA VAL A 242 20.94 -7.06 -3.90
C VAL A 242 21.01 -8.57 -3.77
N LEU A 243 20.07 -9.31 -4.40
CA LEU A 243 20.06 -10.78 -4.38
C LEU A 243 21.37 -11.38 -4.90
N ARG A 244 21.93 -10.82 -5.98
CA ARG A 244 23.23 -11.28 -6.51
C ARG A 244 24.40 -11.00 -5.56
N HIS A 245 24.35 -9.86 -4.90
CA HIS A 245 25.38 -9.45 -3.95
C HIS A 245 25.36 -10.31 -2.67
N VAL A 246 24.16 -10.62 -2.18
CA VAL A 246 23.95 -11.43 -0.97
C VAL A 246 24.20 -12.92 -1.23
N GLY A 247 23.91 -13.41 -2.43
CA GLY A 247 24.07 -14.83 -2.82
C GLY A 247 25.49 -15.26 -3.20
N GLY A 248 26.46 -14.33 -3.22
CA GLY A 248 27.87 -14.62 -3.48
C GLY A 248 28.20 -14.57 -4.92
#